data_fcdfd503a12bb6b3984c68208febbb31
#
_entry.id   fcdfd503a12bb6b3984c68208febbb31
#
_cell.length_a   1.000
_cell.length_b   1.000
_cell.length_c   1.000
_cell.angle_alpha   90.00
_cell.angle_beta   90.00
_cell.angle_gamma   90.00
#
_symmetry.space_group_name_H-M   'P 1'
#
loop_
_entity.id
_entity.type
_entity.pdbx_description
1 polymer ?
#
loop_
_entity_poly.entity_id
_entity_poly.type
_entity_poly.pdbx_seq_one_letter_code
_entity_poly.pdbx_strand_id
1 'polypeptide(L)'
;LPGIEVDLENGHILVIANNDDGTLFDFNSKCEEVKNQIKTKDDDISYDTFIRIFGDLSKYLLIPHYEKEPKLHKDTIEKLGRNIIAGEVSSVKKFIYMEKEDTELTPVYFSDFRIEKGVTPDKYPVSHTFFDVDQVNVNTLKLCLMDKTKVSLTSEKGIKLFQIFPNGQMLSTGLNIMFGKRSTGKTHTLNAIASRFEGKAKYIKQFELLNTSRSDSEQFENDLKVRQENS
;
A
#
# COMPACT_ATOMS: atom_id res chain seq x y z
N LEU A 1 -8.67 11.15 -5.27
CA LEU A 1 -7.73 11.28 -6.39
C LEU A 1 -8.47 11.13 -7.71
N PRO A 2 -8.15 11.94 -8.76
CA PRO A 2 -8.72 11.78 -10.08
C PRO A 2 -8.18 10.51 -10.74
N GLY A 3 -8.99 9.90 -11.59
CA GLY A 3 -8.60 8.69 -12.33
C GLY A 3 -9.39 8.53 -13.61
N ILE A 4 -8.85 7.77 -14.53
CA ILE A 4 -9.48 7.33 -15.76
C ILE A 4 -9.26 5.82 -15.95
N GLU A 5 -10.26 5.13 -16.45
CA GLU A 5 -10.13 3.78 -16.97
C GLU A 5 -9.81 3.87 -18.47
N VAL A 6 -8.76 3.21 -18.89
CA VAL A 6 -8.24 3.25 -20.26
C VAL A 6 -8.31 1.86 -20.87
N ASP A 7 -8.93 1.77 -22.04
CA ASP A 7 -8.90 0.56 -22.88
C ASP A 7 -7.52 0.46 -23.55
N LEU A 8 -6.72 -0.50 -23.12
CA LEU A 8 -5.33 -0.69 -23.52
C LEU A 8 -5.11 -2.12 -24.02
N GLU A 9 -4.77 -2.27 -25.31
CA GLU A 9 -4.46 -3.56 -25.93
C GLU A 9 -5.46 -4.67 -25.55
N ASN A 10 -6.77 -4.42 -25.75
CA ASN A 10 -7.90 -5.30 -25.44
C ASN A 10 -8.10 -5.62 -23.94
N GLY A 11 -7.50 -4.86 -23.05
CA GLY A 11 -7.73 -4.93 -21.61
C GLY A 11 -7.90 -3.55 -20.99
N HIS A 12 -8.21 -3.50 -19.70
CA HIS A 12 -8.41 -2.23 -19.01
C HIS A 12 -7.32 -1.95 -17.99
N ILE A 13 -6.99 -0.66 -17.85
CA ILE A 13 -6.08 -0.17 -16.82
C ILE A 13 -6.62 1.11 -16.20
N LEU A 14 -6.65 1.18 -14.89
CA LEU A 14 -6.93 2.41 -14.14
C LEU A 14 -5.64 3.23 -14.02
N VAL A 15 -5.73 4.51 -14.41
CA VAL A 15 -4.67 5.50 -14.24
C VAL A 15 -5.14 6.53 -13.24
N ILE A 16 -4.48 6.63 -12.09
CA ILE A 16 -4.86 7.51 -10.98
C ILE A 16 -3.74 8.52 -10.76
N ALA A 17 -4.09 9.80 -10.69
CA ALA A 17 -3.18 10.92 -10.50
C ALA A 17 -3.39 11.63 -9.16
N ASN A 18 -2.44 12.47 -8.76
CA ASN A 18 -2.62 13.39 -7.65
C ASN A 18 -3.63 14.48 -8.00
N ASN A 19 -4.17 15.11 -6.97
CA ASN A 19 -5.19 16.17 -7.09
C ASN A 19 -4.65 17.60 -6.82
N ASP A 20 -3.32 17.80 -6.85
CA ASP A 20 -2.77 19.14 -6.84
C ASP A 20 -3.01 19.83 -8.19
N ASP A 21 -3.13 21.17 -8.18
CA ASP A 21 -3.60 21.95 -9.32
C ASP A 21 -2.77 21.70 -10.59
N GLY A 22 -1.44 21.62 -10.46
CA GLY A 22 -0.55 21.40 -11.61
C GLY A 22 -0.71 20.01 -12.23
N THR A 23 -0.76 18.99 -11.38
CA THR A 23 -0.96 17.58 -11.80
C THR A 23 -2.34 17.38 -12.40
N LEU A 24 -3.38 17.98 -11.81
CA LEU A 24 -4.75 17.85 -12.28
C LEU A 24 -4.96 18.44 -13.67
N PHE A 25 -4.35 19.60 -13.95
CA PHE A 25 -4.43 20.24 -15.25
C PHE A 25 -3.76 19.38 -16.35
N ASP A 26 -2.54 18.90 -16.09
CA ASP A 26 -1.81 18.01 -17.01
C ASP A 26 -2.59 16.69 -17.23
N PHE A 27 -3.09 16.10 -16.16
CA PHE A 27 -3.87 14.86 -16.22
C PHE A 27 -5.15 15.03 -17.04
N ASN A 28 -5.89 16.11 -16.85
CA ASN A 28 -7.08 16.40 -17.65
C ASN A 28 -6.76 16.48 -19.16
N SER A 29 -5.67 17.15 -19.51
CA SER A 29 -5.22 17.24 -20.92
C SER A 29 -4.95 15.85 -21.51
N LYS A 30 -4.31 14.96 -20.74
CA LYS A 30 -4.05 13.57 -21.14
C LYS A 30 -5.32 12.74 -21.27
N CYS A 31 -6.29 12.93 -20.36
CA CYS A 31 -7.59 12.28 -20.47
C CYS A 31 -8.33 12.68 -21.75
N GLU A 32 -8.30 13.96 -22.13
CA GLU A 32 -8.88 14.41 -23.38
C GLU A 32 -8.13 13.83 -24.60
N GLU A 33 -6.81 13.68 -24.52
CA GLU A 33 -6.04 13.03 -25.59
C GLU A 33 -6.41 11.56 -25.75
N VAL A 34 -6.58 10.80 -24.64
CA VAL A 34 -7.09 9.42 -24.67
C VAL A 34 -8.47 9.38 -25.35
N LYS A 35 -9.41 10.23 -24.95
CA LYS A 35 -10.73 10.29 -25.57
C LYS A 35 -10.68 10.55 -27.08
N ASN A 36 -9.76 11.38 -27.52
CA ASN A 36 -9.61 11.71 -28.95
C ASN A 36 -9.08 10.52 -29.78
N GLN A 37 -8.43 9.53 -29.14
CA GLN A 37 -8.00 8.29 -29.81
C GLN A 37 -9.15 7.27 -29.93
N ILE A 38 -10.11 7.29 -29.00
CA ILE A 38 -11.23 6.34 -28.93
C ILE A 38 -12.44 6.96 -29.62
N LYS A 39 -12.82 6.41 -30.80
CA LYS A 39 -13.96 6.88 -31.59
C LYS A 39 -15.20 6.01 -31.43
N THR A 40 -14.99 4.72 -31.15
CA THR A 40 -16.04 3.74 -30.94
C THR A 40 -15.83 3.02 -29.60
N LYS A 41 -16.82 2.26 -29.15
CA LYS A 41 -16.71 1.49 -27.90
C LYS A 41 -15.72 0.32 -27.97
N ASP A 42 -15.37 -0.09 -29.17
CA ASP A 42 -14.48 -1.22 -29.42
C ASP A 42 -13.06 -0.77 -29.73
N ASP A 43 -12.78 0.56 -29.72
CA ASP A 43 -11.45 1.09 -29.92
C ASP A 43 -10.65 1.01 -28.61
N ASP A 44 -9.42 0.58 -28.73
CA ASP A 44 -8.43 0.63 -27.67
C ASP A 44 -7.21 1.45 -28.09
N ILE A 45 -6.35 1.80 -27.16
CA ILE A 45 -5.07 2.44 -27.47
C ILE A 45 -3.93 1.41 -27.36
N SER A 46 -2.96 1.55 -28.26
CA SER A 46 -1.74 0.74 -28.19
C SER A 46 -0.86 1.13 -27.01
N TYR A 47 0.00 0.21 -26.58
CA TYR A 47 1.01 0.47 -25.54
C TYR A 47 1.85 1.71 -25.86
N ASP A 48 2.33 1.86 -27.11
CA ASP A 48 3.16 3.01 -27.51
C ASP A 48 2.40 4.34 -27.40
N THR A 49 1.11 4.34 -27.78
CA THR A 49 0.24 5.50 -27.62
C THR A 49 0.03 5.83 -26.14
N PHE A 50 -0.18 4.83 -25.30
CA PHE A 50 -0.31 5.00 -23.85
C PHE A 50 0.95 5.65 -23.25
N ILE A 51 2.14 5.14 -23.59
CA ILE A 51 3.42 5.69 -23.11
C ILE A 51 3.62 7.12 -23.64
N ARG A 52 3.27 7.39 -24.90
CA ARG A 52 3.36 8.73 -25.48
C ARG A 52 2.47 9.75 -24.75
N ILE A 53 1.24 9.36 -24.39
CA ILE A 53 0.28 10.25 -23.71
C ILE A 53 0.71 10.49 -22.26
N PHE A 54 0.93 9.42 -21.49
CA PHE A 54 1.19 9.54 -20.05
C PHE A 54 2.64 9.87 -19.70
N GLY A 55 3.61 9.50 -20.56
CA GLY A 55 5.03 9.78 -20.39
C GLY A 55 5.62 9.06 -19.18
N ASP A 56 6.06 9.81 -18.18
CA ASP A 56 6.63 9.24 -16.95
C ASP A 56 5.54 8.58 -16.08
N LEU A 57 5.42 7.27 -16.21
CA LEU A 57 4.42 6.46 -15.49
C LEU A 57 4.63 6.43 -13.98
N SER A 58 5.81 6.81 -13.48
CA SER A 58 6.08 6.84 -12.04
C SER A 58 5.21 7.88 -11.30
N LYS A 59 4.66 8.86 -12.00
CA LYS A 59 3.77 9.90 -11.47
C LYS A 59 2.35 9.41 -11.18
N TYR A 60 1.96 8.26 -11.74
CA TYR A 60 0.60 7.71 -11.64
C TYR A 60 0.59 6.42 -10.82
N LEU A 61 -0.53 6.14 -10.18
CA LEU A 61 -0.84 4.79 -9.71
C LEU A 61 -1.59 4.06 -10.82
N LEU A 62 -1.00 2.96 -11.28
CA LEU A 62 -1.52 2.13 -12.35
C LEU A 62 -2.08 0.83 -11.77
N ILE A 63 -3.34 0.51 -12.08
CA ILE A 63 -4.02 -0.69 -11.60
C ILE A 63 -4.70 -1.37 -12.79
N PRO A 64 -4.11 -2.41 -13.37
CA PRO A 64 -4.72 -3.17 -14.44
C PRO A 64 -5.89 -4.03 -13.94
N HIS A 65 -6.87 -4.31 -14.80
CA HIS A 65 -7.76 -5.44 -14.63
C HIS A 65 -6.91 -6.73 -14.70
N TYR A 66 -6.73 -7.35 -13.54
CA TYR A 66 -5.88 -8.54 -13.40
C TYR A 66 -6.70 -9.82 -13.30
N GLU A 67 -7.65 -9.86 -12.36
CA GLU A 67 -8.64 -10.91 -12.22
C GLU A 67 -10.09 -10.37 -12.41
N LYS A 68 -10.23 -9.39 -13.31
CA LYS A 68 -11.47 -8.73 -13.73
C LYS A 68 -11.45 -8.59 -15.26
N GLU A 69 -12.57 -8.94 -15.93
CA GLU A 69 -12.67 -8.80 -17.38
C GLU A 69 -13.06 -7.35 -17.80
N PRO A 70 -12.55 -6.87 -18.94
CA PRO A 70 -11.51 -7.45 -19.77
C PRO A 70 -10.13 -7.34 -19.12
N LYS A 71 -9.42 -8.47 -18.99
CA LYS A 71 -8.10 -8.52 -18.38
C LYS A 71 -7.06 -7.83 -19.25
N LEU A 72 -6.17 -7.05 -18.63
CA LEU A 72 -4.99 -6.57 -19.32
C LEU A 72 -4.04 -7.74 -19.62
N HIS A 73 -3.51 -7.77 -20.83
CA HIS A 73 -2.64 -8.84 -21.29
C HIS A 73 -1.38 -8.94 -20.41
N LYS A 74 -0.94 -10.16 -20.13
CA LYS A 74 0.23 -10.41 -19.27
C LYS A 74 1.50 -9.76 -19.84
N ASP A 75 1.68 -9.83 -21.15
CA ASP A 75 2.83 -9.22 -21.83
C ASP A 75 2.83 -7.69 -21.66
N THR A 76 1.66 -7.04 -21.65
CA THR A 76 1.52 -5.60 -21.41
C THR A 76 1.83 -5.25 -19.96
N ILE A 77 1.39 -6.08 -19.00
CA ILE A 77 1.75 -5.92 -17.58
C ILE A 77 3.27 -6.04 -17.40
N GLU A 78 3.91 -7.01 -18.04
CA GLU A 78 5.37 -7.20 -18.01
C GLU A 78 6.13 -6.00 -18.60
N LYS A 79 5.65 -5.43 -19.73
CA LYS A 79 6.20 -4.19 -20.31
C LYS A 79 6.08 -2.98 -19.39
N LEU A 80 4.95 -2.84 -18.67
CA LEU A 80 4.75 -1.78 -17.66
C LEU A 80 5.63 -2.00 -16.42
N GLY A 81 6.01 -3.23 -16.15
CA GLY A 81 7.00 -3.65 -15.16
C GLY A 81 6.68 -3.14 -13.75
N ARG A 82 7.69 -2.60 -13.08
CA ARG A 82 7.58 -2.11 -11.69
C ARG A 82 6.60 -0.97 -11.45
N ASN A 83 5.99 -0.41 -12.49
CA ASN A 83 4.92 0.57 -12.32
C ASN A 83 3.61 -0.10 -11.90
N ILE A 84 3.49 -1.41 -12.07
CA ILE A 84 2.35 -2.22 -11.67
C ILE A 84 2.68 -2.92 -10.35
N ILE A 85 1.97 -2.56 -9.29
CA ILE A 85 2.13 -3.12 -7.93
C ILE A 85 0.84 -3.72 -7.39
N ALA A 86 -0.29 -3.41 -8.02
CA ALA A 86 -1.61 -3.91 -7.65
C ALA A 86 -2.38 -4.36 -8.89
N GLY A 87 -3.36 -5.21 -8.71
CA GLY A 87 -4.24 -5.68 -9.76
C GLY A 87 -5.71 -5.71 -9.31
N GLU A 88 -6.60 -5.22 -10.18
CA GLU A 88 -8.02 -5.22 -9.87
C GLU A 88 -8.63 -6.60 -10.03
N VAL A 89 -9.48 -6.97 -9.07
CA VAL A 89 -10.22 -8.22 -9.05
C VAL A 89 -11.72 -8.00 -9.11
N SER A 90 -12.46 -8.94 -9.69
CA SER A 90 -13.90 -8.81 -9.88
C SER A 90 -14.75 -9.29 -8.70
N SER A 91 -14.15 -9.82 -7.63
CA SER A 91 -14.92 -10.35 -6.50
C SER A 91 -14.10 -10.48 -5.23
N VAL A 92 -14.80 -10.46 -4.09
CA VAL A 92 -14.24 -10.75 -2.76
C VAL A 92 -13.51 -12.10 -2.73
N LYS A 93 -14.04 -13.13 -3.41
CA LYS A 93 -13.40 -14.46 -3.46
C LYS A 93 -12.02 -14.40 -4.11
N LYS A 94 -11.91 -13.68 -5.24
CA LYS A 94 -10.63 -13.50 -5.94
C LYS A 94 -9.67 -12.63 -5.13
N PHE A 95 -10.17 -11.60 -4.43
CA PHE A 95 -9.37 -10.80 -3.51
C PHE A 95 -8.71 -11.67 -2.43
N ILE A 96 -9.52 -12.47 -1.71
CA ILE A 96 -9.04 -13.35 -0.64
C ILE A 96 -8.06 -14.41 -1.18
N TYR A 97 -8.31 -14.91 -2.38
CA TYR A 97 -7.39 -15.86 -3.03
C TYR A 97 -6.03 -15.21 -3.26
N MET A 98 -5.96 -14.04 -3.89
CA MET A 98 -4.72 -13.32 -4.14
C MET A 98 -4.02 -12.79 -2.88
N GLU A 99 -4.80 -12.49 -1.81
CA GLU A 99 -4.24 -12.10 -0.51
C GLU A 99 -3.46 -13.26 0.12
N LYS A 100 -3.94 -14.51 -0.03
CA LYS A 100 -3.35 -15.71 0.56
C LYS A 100 -2.21 -16.30 -0.26
N GLU A 101 -2.33 -16.24 -1.57
CA GLU A 101 -1.30 -16.73 -2.47
C GLU A 101 -0.14 -15.74 -2.53
N ASP A 102 1.07 -16.25 -2.77
CA ASP A 102 2.27 -15.43 -2.98
C ASP A 102 2.30 -14.85 -4.40
N THR A 103 1.21 -14.13 -4.75
CA THR A 103 1.11 -13.42 -6.03
C THR A 103 1.94 -12.15 -5.99
N GLU A 104 2.52 -11.75 -7.12
CA GLU A 104 3.34 -10.54 -7.22
C GLU A 104 2.53 -9.26 -7.00
N LEU A 105 1.24 -9.25 -7.35
CA LEU A 105 0.39 -8.06 -7.28
C LEU A 105 -0.52 -8.07 -6.05
N THR A 106 -0.67 -6.91 -5.44
CA THR A 106 -1.64 -6.69 -4.36
C THR A 106 -3.05 -6.56 -4.92
N PRO A 107 -4.02 -7.37 -4.45
CA PRO A 107 -5.39 -7.28 -4.96
C PRO A 107 -6.07 -6.00 -4.51
N VAL A 108 -6.84 -5.39 -5.41
CA VAL A 108 -7.79 -4.32 -5.11
C VAL A 108 -9.15 -4.67 -5.70
N TYR A 109 -10.21 -4.29 -5.00
CA TYR A 109 -11.59 -4.56 -5.39
C TYR A 109 -12.38 -3.25 -5.38
N PHE A 110 -12.80 -2.79 -6.55
CA PHE A 110 -13.61 -1.60 -6.73
C PHE A 110 -15.03 -1.97 -7.14
N SER A 111 -15.97 -1.03 -6.95
CA SER A 111 -17.40 -1.32 -7.05
C SER A 111 -18.01 -1.06 -8.42
N ASP A 112 -17.32 -0.46 -9.37
CA ASP A 112 -17.88 0.04 -10.65
C ASP A 112 -19.11 0.94 -10.46
N PHE A 113 -19.29 1.49 -9.27
CA PHE A 113 -20.45 2.29 -8.93
C PHE A 113 -20.40 3.64 -9.65
N ARG A 114 -21.45 3.95 -10.41
CA ARG A 114 -21.56 5.19 -11.18
C ARG A 114 -22.58 6.10 -10.55
N ILE A 115 -22.21 7.37 -10.36
CA ILE A 115 -23.10 8.43 -9.91
C ILE A 115 -23.45 9.30 -11.10
N GLU A 116 -24.72 9.31 -11.48
CA GLU A 116 -25.24 10.18 -12.53
C GLU A 116 -25.56 11.57 -11.96
N LYS A 117 -25.32 12.62 -12.77
CA LYS A 117 -25.60 14.00 -12.36
C LYS A 117 -27.09 14.19 -12.07
N GLY A 118 -27.39 14.65 -10.85
CA GLY A 118 -28.77 14.90 -10.41
C GLY A 118 -29.50 13.67 -9.84
N VAL A 119 -28.83 12.52 -9.75
CA VAL A 119 -29.35 11.32 -9.12
C VAL A 119 -28.63 11.11 -7.77
N THR A 120 -29.39 11.03 -6.69
CA THR A 120 -28.88 10.58 -5.39
C THR A 120 -29.09 9.07 -5.32
N PRO A 121 -28.03 8.27 -5.17
CA PRO A 121 -28.20 6.82 -5.12
C PRO A 121 -28.92 6.39 -3.85
N ASP A 122 -29.91 5.51 -3.99
CA ASP A 122 -30.65 4.95 -2.85
C ASP A 122 -29.75 4.07 -1.96
N LYS A 123 -28.71 3.48 -2.53
CA LYS A 123 -27.73 2.63 -1.83
C LYS A 123 -26.34 2.84 -2.39
N TYR A 124 -25.38 2.93 -1.47
CA TYR A 124 -23.96 2.90 -1.83
C TYR A 124 -23.43 1.46 -1.80
N PRO A 125 -22.46 1.11 -2.67
CA PRO A 125 -21.86 -0.21 -2.61
C PRO A 125 -21.16 -0.42 -1.25
N VAL A 126 -21.36 -1.59 -0.68
CA VAL A 126 -20.69 -2.01 0.57
C VAL A 126 -19.35 -2.68 0.31
N SER A 127 -19.10 -3.06 -0.95
CA SER A 127 -17.88 -3.76 -1.36
C SER A 127 -16.87 -2.76 -1.88
N HIS A 128 -15.79 -2.57 -1.15
CA HIS A 128 -14.69 -1.67 -1.48
C HIS A 128 -13.42 -2.11 -0.75
N THR A 129 -12.30 -1.55 -1.17
CA THR A 129 -10.99 -1.81 -0.58
C THR A 129 -10.62 -0.69 0.37
N PHE A 130 -10.12 -1.04 1.55
CA PHE A 130 -9.56 -0.11 2.52
C PHE A 130 -8.04 -0.13 2.43
N PHE A 131 -7.45 1.05 2.46
CA PHE A 131 -6.01 1.28 2.44
C PHE A 131 -5.59 1.91 3.76
N ASP A 132 -4.56 1.34 4.38
CA ASP A 132 -4.02 1.85 5.64
C ASP A 132 -2.99 2.94 5.34
N VAL A 133 -3.47 4.16 5.16
CA VAL A 133 -2.68 5.35 4.85
C VAL A 133 -3.08 6.52 5.75
N ASP A 134 -2.12 7.37 6.10
CA ASP A 134 -2.32 8.60 6.85
C ASP A 134 -2.74 9.78 5.95
N GLN A 135 -2.25 9.79 4.72
CA GLN A 135 -2.55 10.81 3.71
C GLN A 135 -2.89 10.15 2.38
N VAL A 136 -3.85 10.73 1.68
CA VAL A 136 -4.32 10.20 0.39
C VAL A 136 -3.62 10.93 -0.75
N ASN A 137 -2.54 10.32 -1.25
CA ASN A 137 -1.85 10.72 -2.47
C ASN A 137 -1.27 9.48 -3.18
N VAL A 138 -0.83 9.65 -4.43
CA VAL A 138 -0.32 8.54 -5.25
C VAL A 138 0.85 7.82 -4.60
N ASN A 139 1.78 8.55 -3.98
CA ASN A 139 2.97 7.95 -3.38
C ASN A 139 2.63 7.11 -2.14
N THR A 140 1.78 7.62 -1.24
CA THR A 140 1.36 6.87 -0.05
C THR A 140 0.54 5.65 -0.41
N LEU A 141 -0.32 5.73 -1.44
CA LEU A 141 -1.06 4.57 -1.95
C LEU A 141 -0.12 3.54 -2.58
N LYS A 142 0.88 3.95 -3.35
CA LYS A 142 1.90 3.03 -3.88
C LYS A 142 2.63 2.29 -2.76
N LEU A 143 3.09 3.01 -1.74
CA LEU A 143 3.76 2.41 -0.58
C LEU A 143 2.84 1.45 0.19
N CYS A 144 1.57 1.81 0.35
CA CYS A 144 0.56 0.93 0.96
C CYS A 144 0.37 -0.35 0.14
N LEU A 145 0.27 -0.23 -1.17
CA LEU A 145 0.05 -1.36 -2.09
C LEU A 145 1.27 -2.29 -2.24
N MET A 146 2.47 -1.86 -1.82
CA MET A 146 3.64 -2.73 -1.74
C MET A 146 3.59 -3.71 -0.55
N ASP A 147 2.64 -3.53 0.36
CA ASP A 147 2.45 -4.37 1.53
C ASP A 147 0.98 -4.84 1.60
N LYS A 148 0.73 -6.09 1.19
CA LYS A 148 -0.63 -6.67 1.16
C LYS A 148 -1.35 -6.59 2.50
N THR A 149 -0.62 -6.56 3.62
CA THR A 149 -1.22 -6.49 4.97
C THR A 149 -1.90 -5.14 5.26
N LYS A 150 -1.56 -4.10 4.49
CA LYS A 150 -2.14 -2.76 4.58
C LYS A 150 -3.37 -2.55 3.70
N VAL A 151 -3.77 -3.59 2.97
CA VAL A 151 -4.94 -3.58 2.08
C VAL A 151 -5.95 -4.59 2.57
N SER A 152 -7.22 -4.21 2.68
CA SER A 152 -8.25 -5.09 3.23
C SER A 152 -9.64 -4.77 2.70
N LEU A 153 -10.56 -5.72 2.88
CA LEU A 153 -11.98 -5.55 2.56
C LEU A 153 -12.80 -4.97 3.71
N THR A 154 -12.18 -4.75 4.87
CA THR A 154 -12.86 -4.20 6.05
C THR A 154 -12.00 -3.14 6.73
N SER A 155 -12.63 -2.08 7.24
CA SER A 155 -11.94 -1.03 8.01
C SER A 155 -11.35 -1.53 9.36
N GLU A 156 -11.66 -2.75 9.75
CA GLU A 156 -11.23 -3.31 11.04
C GLU A 156 -9.81 -3.85 11.03
N LYS A 157 -9.29 -4.23 9.86
CA LYS A 157 -7.94 -4.80 9.69
C LYS A 157 -6.82 -3.74 9.68
N GLY A 158 -7.15 -2.46 9.50
CA GLY A 158 -6.15 -1.39 9.42
C GLY A 158 -5.45 -1.09 10.74
N ILE A 159 -4.30 -0.41 10.67
CA ILE A 159 -3.58 0.11 11.84
C ILE A 159 -4.45 1.17 12.50
N LYS A 160 -4.77 0.97 13.78
CA LYS A 160 -5.57 1.90 14.57
C LYS A 160 -4.69 2.70 15.50
N LEU A 161 -4.98 3.98 15.63
CA LEU A 161 -4.40 4.83 16.67
C LEU A 161 -5.25 4.76 17.92
N PHE A 162 -4.62 4.64 19.07
CA PHE A 162 -5.27 4.67 20.37
C PHE A 162 -4.46 5.50 21.36
N GLN A 163 -5.17 6.24 22.20
CA GLN A 163 -4.55 7.06 23.23
C GLN A 163 -4.08 6.17 24.40
N ILE A 164 -2.79 6.27 24.71
CA ILE A 164 -2.20 5.44 25.78
C ILE A 164 -2.10 6.17 27.11
N PHE A 165 -1.85 7.48 27.09
CA PHE A 165 -1.72 8.29 28.30
C PHE A 165 -2.71 9.44 28.32
N PRO A 166 -3.09 9.92 29.53
CA PRO A 166 -4.02 11.06 29.65
C PRO A 166 -3.55 12.36 29.00
N ASN A 167 -2.23 12.51 28.80
CA ASN A 167 -1.62 13.66 28.13
C ASN A 167 -1.80 13.68 26.59
N GLY A 168 -2.58 12.75 26.02
CA GLY A 168 -2.90 12.72 24.60
C GLY A 168 -1.90 11.96 23.73
N GLN A 169 -0.90 11.30 24.29
CA GLN A 169 0.02 10.47 23.49
C GLN A 169 -0.70 9.31 22.84
N MET A 170 -0.53 9.19 21.53
CA MET A 170 -1.12 8.13 20.70
C MET A 170 -0.09 7.08 20.36
N LEU A 171 -0.50 5.81 20.32
CA LEU A 171 0.24 4.71 19.73
C LEU A 171 -0.61 4.08 18.63
N SER A 172 0.06 3.48 17.65
CA SER A 172 -0.59 2.65 16.66
C SER A 172 -0.62 1.18 17.10
N THR A 173 -1.56 0.41 16.56
CA THR A 173 -1.57 -1.06 16.73
C THR A 173 -0.45 -1.74 15.92
N GLY A 174 0.24 -1.02 15.03
CA GLY A 174 1.40 -1.48 14.29
C GLY A 174 2.72 -1.12 14.98
N LEU A 175 3.78 -0.95 14.19
CA LEU A 175 5.10 -0.57 14.67
C LEU A 175 5.11 0.87 15.18
N ASN A 176 5.58 1.06 16.42
CA ASN A 176 5.83 2.38 17.00
C ASN A 176 7.34 2.54 17.26
N ILE A 177 7.93 3.62 16.80
CA ILE A 177 9.35 3.91 17.00
C ILE A 177 9.51 5.17 17.83
N MET A 178 10.24 5.08 18.94
CA MET A 178 10.48 6.18 19.85
C MET A 178 11.88 6.75 19.69
N PHE A 179 11.97 7.99 19.23
CA PHE A 179 13.23 8.71 19.06
C PHE A 179 13.46 9.70 20.19
N GLY A 180 14.71 9.97 20.51
CA GLY A 180 15.08 11.02 21.46
C GLY A 180 16.56 10.89 21.91
N LYS A 181 17.13 11.99 22.37
CA LYS A 181 18.49 12.02 22.96
C LYS A 181 18.56 11.12 24.18
N ARG A 182 19.79 10.86 24.68
CA ARG A 182 20.00 10.17 25.95
C ARG A 182 19.28 10.94 27.08
N SER A 183 18.72 10.22 28.05
CA SER A 183 18.03 10.78 29.23
C SER A 183 16.72 11.56 28.95
N THR A 184 16.09 11.42 27.77
CA THR A 184 14.81 12.07 27.45
C THR A 184 13.57 11.28 27.92
N GLY A 185 13.72 10.24 28.74
CA GLY A 185 12.61 9.49 29.31
C GLY A 185 12.08 8.34 28.45
N LYS A 186 12.77 7.94 27.36
CA LYS A 186 12.33 6.82 26.51
C LYS A 186 12.06 5.55 27.30
N THR A 187 12.99 5.13 28.15
CA THR A 187 12.84 3.93 28.99
C THR A 187 11.70 4.08 30.00
N HIS A 188 11.52 5.28 30.58
CA HIS A 188 10.38 5.55 31.45
C HIS A 188 9.04 5.38 30.72
N THR A 189 8.93 5.91 29.52
CA THR A 189 7.73 5.75 28.69
C THR A 189 7.47 4.29 28.33
N LEU A 190 8.53 3.52 27.93
CA LEU A 190 8.39 2.09 27.64
C LEU A 190 7.96 1.28 28.87
N ASN A 191 8.53 1.58 30.06
CA ASN A 191 8.11 0.96 31.31
C ASN A 191 6.64 1.27 31.64
N ALA A 192 6.20 2.51 31.46
CA ALA A 192 4.82 2.92 31.70
C ALA A 192 3.84 2.21 30.72
N ILE A 193 4.25 2.03 29.45
CA ILE A 193 3.49 1.24 28.47
C ILE A 193 3.41 -0.22 28.93
N ALA A 194 4.53 -0.84 29.27
CA ALA A 194 4.57 -2.23 29.73
C ALA A 194 3.69 -2.47 30.94
N SER A 195 3.72 -1.56 31.95
CA SER A 195 2.87 -1.62 33.15
C SER A 195 1.37 -1.51 32.82
N ARG A 196 1.00 -0.69 31.83
CA ARG A 196 -0.41 -0.56 31.42
C ARG A 196 -0.97 -1.80 30.74
N PHE A 197 -0.12 -2.58 30.10
CA PHE A 197 -0.47 -3.84 29.43
C PHE A 197 0.04 -5.06 30.19
N GLU A 198 0.14 -4.97 31.52
CA GLU A 198 0.61 -6.06 32.36
C GLU A 198 -0.10 -7.39 32.05
N GLY A 199 0.69 -8.46 31.86
CA GLY A 199 0.19 -9.77 31.43
C GLY A 199 -0.15 -9.90 29.92
N LYS A 200 -0.16 -8.79 29.16
CA LYS A 200 -0.41 -8.78 27.72
C LYS A 200 0.77 -8.25 26.89
N ALA A 201 1.76 -7.65 27.53
CA ALA A 201 2.96 -7.11 26.90
C ALA A 201 4.21 -7.89 27.34
N LYS A 202 5.04 -8.28 26.35
CA LYS A 202 6.38 -8.81 26.62
C LYS A 202 7.37 -7.65 26.51
N TYR A 203 7.97 -7.25 27.63
CA TYR A 203 9.01 -6.23 27.69
C TYR A 203 10.39 -6.90 27.61
N ILE A 204 11.13 -6.62 26.53
CA ILE A 204 12.49 -7.12 26.33
C ILE A 204 13.46 -6.00 26.67
N LYS A 205 14.24 -6.16 27.75
CA LYS A 205 15.27 -5.18 28.15
C LYS A 205 16.46 -5.26 27.22
N GLN A 206 17.13 -4.13 27.04
CA GLN A 206 18.39 -4.07 26.30
C GLN A 206 19.38 -5.07 26.92
N PHE A 207 20.01 -5.89 26.09
CA PHE A 207 20.96 -6.96 26.49
C PHE A 207 20.36 -8.16 27.25
N GLU A 208 19.05 -8.23 27.47
CA GLU A 208 18.44 -9.38 28.15
C GLU A 208 18.63 -10.68 27.37
N LEU A 209 18.57 -10.59 26.03
CA LEU A 209 18.82 -11.73 25.12
C LEU A 209 20.29 -12.19 25.13
N LEU A 210 21.22 -11.32 25.51
CA LEU A 210 22.66 -11.68 25.65
C LEU A 210 22.97 -12.38 26.95
N ASN A 211 22.08 -12.28 27.94
CA ASN A 211 22.31 -12.86 29.30
C ASN A 211 21.60 -14.21 29.50
N THR A 212 20.94 -14.75 28.46
CA THR A 212 20.11 -15.95 28.59
C THR A 212 20.89 -17.27 28.66
N SER A 213 22.19 -17.27 28.37
CA SER A 213 23.04 -18.41 28.76
C SER A 213 24.50 -17.93 28.94
N ARG A 214 25.15 -18.34 30.04
CA ARG A 214 26.62 -18.18 30.22
C ARG A 214 27.35 -18.83 29.04
N SER A 215 26.86 -19.91 28.49
CA SER A 215 27.43 -20.61 27.35
C SER A 215 27.48 -19.75 26.08
N ASP A 216 26.44 -18.96 25.81
CA ASP A 216 26.34 -18.13 24.59
C ASP A 216 27.25 -16.90 24.71
N SER A 217 27.45 -16.35 25.94
CA SER A 217 28.37 -15.26 26.19
C SER A 217 29.85 -15.68 26.01
N GLU A 218 30.18 -16.86 26.53
CA GLU A 218 31.52 -17.45 26.38
C GLU A 218 31.82 -17.79 24.91
N GLN A 219 30.84 -18.28 24.18
CA GLN A 219 30.98 -18.60 22.77
C GLN A 219 31.16 -17.33 21.92
N PHE A 220 30.39 -16.26 22.21
CA PHE A 220 30.55 -14.96 21.55
C PHE A 220 31.90 -14.28 21.85
N GLU A 221 32.39 -14.35 23.09
CA GLU A 221 33.73 -13.84 23.45
C GLU A 221 34.84 -14.63 22.76
N ASN A 222 34.72 -15.94 22.65
CA ASN A 222 35.67 -16.77 21.92
C ASN A 222 35.68 -16.47 20.43
N ASP A 223 34.49 -16.30 19.80
CA ASP A 223 34.39 -15.90 18.40
C ASP A 223 34.99 -14.53 18.12
N LEU A 224 34.83 -13.58 19.03
CA LEU A 224 35.48 -12.25 18.97
C LEU A 224 37.02 -12.35 19.05
N LYS A 225 37.54 -13.17 19.96
CA LYS A 225 39.00 -13.39 20.09
C LYS A 225 39.56 -14.04 18.83
N VAL A 226 38.91 -15.07 18.30
CA VAL A 226 39.34 -15.75 17.06
C VAL A 226 39.36 -14.77 15.87
N ARG A 227 38.42 -13.84 15.79
CA ARG A 227 38.38 -12.82 14.72
C ARG A 227 39.48 -11.75 14.91
N GLN A 228 39.84 -11.39 16.16
CA GLN A 228 40.92 -10.45 16.45
C GLN A 228 42.31 -11.06 16.22
N GLU A 229 42.48 -12.36 16.43
CA GLU A 229 43.74 -13.08 16.18
C GLU A 229 43.99 -13.37 14.69
N ASN A 230 42.97 -13.30 13.86
CA ASN A 230 43.05 -13.53 12.41
C ASN A 230 43.01 -12.22 11.58
N SER A 231 43.15 -11.04 12.21
CA SER A 231 43.25 -9.72 11.61
C SER A 231 44.60 -9.12 11.78
#